data_ba044c4c2f26f94c3932e5769dadca5f
#
_entry.id   ba044c4c2f26f94c3932e5769dadca5f
#
_cell.length_a   1.000
_cell.length_b   1.000
_cell.length_c   1.000
_cell.angle_alpha   90.00
_cell.angle_beta   90.00
_cell.angle_gamma   90.00
#
_symmetry.space_group_name_H-M   'P 1'
#
loop_
_entity.id
_entity.type
_entity.pdbx_description
1 polymer ?
#
loop_
_entity_poly.entity_id
_entity_poly.type
_entity_poly.pdbx_seq_one_letter_code
_entity_poly.pdbx_strand_id
1 'polypeptide(L)'
;DQPRSRGLGDVYKRQLCGRVVPGANIIATGIFSTFTSSRGGGTPNAVALRTPYLRVVGLETDTGGAGGRGVPRVFTAEEEDEFGRMAKTPGLYEKFAASIAPSIFGSTDIKKAITCLLFGGSKKVLPDGMRLRGDINVLLLGDPGTAKSQLLKFVEKVAPIAVYTSGKGSSAAGLTASVQRDAHSGEFFLEGGAMVLADGGVVCIDEFDKMRDEDRVAIHEAMEQQTISIAKAGITTVLNCRTSVLAAANPVWGRYDDMKSPGENIDFQTTILSRFDMIFIVKDEHNESRDRTIARHVIDIHMHGATSQAEVEGEIDLQHMKRYVAFCRTRCAPVLTAQAAEKLSSHFVAIRKQVAQVERDHDERSAIAITVRQLEAIIRMSEAIAKVTMSPQATEEHVDEAIRLFRFSTMNAVESGNVEGMTRGELQEEVQRLEREIRPVSYTHLRATRP
;
A
#
# COMPACT_ATOMS: atom_id res chain seq x y z
N ASP A 1 51.41 26.60 14.58
CA ASP A 1 50.00 26.38 14.17
C ASP A 1 49.05 26.91 15.23
N GLN A 2 48.65 28.18 15.06
CA GLN A 2 47.63 28.76 15.90
C GLN A 2 46.26 28.29 15.44
N PRO A 3 45.36 27.86 16.35
CA PRO A 3 44.00 27.53 16.00
C PRO A 3 43.28 28.83 15.57
N ARG A 4 43.08 28.95 14.26
CA ARG A 4 42.22 30.02 13.71
C ARG A 4 40.87 29.93 14.40
N SER A 5 40.49 31.04 15.05
CA SER A 5 39.17 31.20 15.68
C SER A 5 38.10 30.80 14.69
N ARG A 6 37.45 29.64 14.93
CA ARG A 6 36.27 29.23 14.20
C ARG A 6 35.16 30.24 14.55
N GLY A 7 34.86 31.11 13.61
CA GLY A 7 33.81 32.11 13.82
C GLY A 7 32.47 31.44 14.10
N LEU A 8 31.61 32.12 14.84
CA LEU A 8 30.23 31.70 15.16
C LEU A 8 29.47 31.10 13.95
N GLY A 9 29.79 31.54 12.71
CA GLY A 9 29.24 31.00 11.49
C GLY A 9 29.54 29.54 11.20
N ASP A 10 30.70 29.01 11.66
CA ASP A 10 31.08 27.60 11.45
C ASP A 10 30.38 26.66 12.46
N VAL A 11 30.05 27.17 13.64
CA VAL A 11 29.27 26.44 14.64
C VAL A 11 27.81 26.30 14.16
N TYR A 12 27.25 27.34 13.59
CA TYR A 12 25.89 27.29 13.00
C TYR A 12 25.80 26.36 11.79
N LYS A 13 26.82 26.29 10.95
CA LYS A 13 26.87 25.36 9.81
C LYS A 13 26.81 23.90 10.25
N ARG A 14 27.47 23.54 11.33
CA ARG A 14 27.42 22.17 11.87
C ARG A 14 26.11 21.84 12.56
N GLN A 15 25.42 22.84 13.12
CA GLN A 15 24.14 22.62 13.80
C GLN A 15 22.99 22.36 12.83
N LEU A 16 23.07 22.83 11.58
CA LEU A 16 22.07 22.61 10.54
C LEU A 16 22.32 21.32 9.74
N CYS A 17 23.58 20.86 9.71
CA CYS A 17 23.92 19.60 9.05
C CYS A 17 23.33 18.41 9.83
N GLY A 18 22.68 17.49 9.12
CA GLY A 18 22.12 16.27 9.71
C GLY A 18 20.73 16.44 10.38
N ARG A 19 20.16 17.65 10.37
CA ARG A 19 18.78 17.87 10.85
C ARG A 19 17.70 17.46 9.86
N VAL A 20 18.08 17.36 8.60
CA VAL A 20 17.17 17.07 7.50
C VAL A 20 17.51 15.72 6.91
N VAL A 21 16.48 14.89 6.76
CA VAL A 21 16.57 13.58 6.13
C VAL A 21 16.17 13.73 4.65
N PRO A 22 16.81 13.02 3.70
CA PRO A 22 16.38 13.01 2.31
C PRO A 22 14.89 12.66 2.18
N GLY A 23 14.17 13.39 1.33
CA GLY A 23 12.71 13.26 1.17
C GLY A 23 11.87 14.11 2.12
N ALA A 24 12.46 14.83 3.09
CA ALA A 24 11.71 15.75 3.96
C ALA A 24 11.48 17.10 3.28
N ASN A 25 10.29 17.67 3.46
CA ASN A 25 10.02 19.06 3.08
C ASN A 25 10.61 20.01 4.09
N ILE A 26 11.28 21.00 3.57
CA ILE A 26 11.90 22.06 4.38
C ILE A 26 11.57 23.44 3.83
N ILE A 27 11.43 24.38 4.72
CA ILE A 27 11.48 25.81 4.42
C ILE A 27 12.89 26.28 4.74
N ALA A 28 13.66 26.58 3.70
CA ALA A 28 15.02 27.05 3.83
C ALA A 28 15.05 28.58 3.72
N THR A 29 15.40 29.25 4.79
CA THR A 29 15.65 30.69 4.81
C THR A 29 17.16 30.93 4.64
N GLY A 30 17.55 31.72 3.62
CA GLY A 30 18.96 31.91 3.35
C GLY A 30 19.28 33.13 2.51
N ILE A 31 20.56 33.36 2.31
CA ILE A 31 21.12 34.46 1.52
C ILE A 31 21.53 33.88 0.17
N PHE A 32 20.94 34.43 -0.90
CA PHE A 32 21.33 34.10 -2.25
C PHE A 32 22.72 34.68 -2.57
N SER A 33 23.62 33.85 -3.09
CA SER A 33 24.97 34.27 -3.47
C SER A 33 25.45 33.51 -4.71
N THR A 34 26.47 34.00 -5.38
CA THR A 34 27.04 33.33 -6.55
C THR A 34 28.48 32.95 -6.26
N PHE A 35 28.86 31.75 -6.59
CA PHE A 35 30.22 31.24 -6.50
C PHE A 35 30.83 31.23 -7.90
N THR A 36 31.99 31.83 -8.03
CA THR A 36 32.82 31.74 -9.24
C THR A 36 33.80 30.59 -9.07
N SER A 37 33.61 29.48 -9.77
CA SER A 37 34.59 28.40 -9.80
C SER A 37 35.77 28.84 -10.65
N SER A 38 36.83 29.27 -10.02
CA SER A 38 38.11 29.40 -10.66
C SER A 38 38.77 28.01 -10.79
N ARG A 39 38.33 27.20 -11.73
CA ARG A 39 39.11 26.01 -12.13
C ARG A 39 40.30 26.50 -12.95
N GLY A 40 41.45 26.35 -12.34
CA GLY A 40 42.73 26.82 -12.78
C GLY A 40 43.13 26.50 -14.20
N GLY A 41 44.04 27.28 -14.69
CA GLY A 41 44.80 27.06 -15.92
C GLY A 41 44.51 28.07 -17.01
N GLY A 42 44.94 29.27 -16.85
CA GLY A 42 45.70 30.01 -17.82
C GLY A 42 45.16 30.22 -19.24
N THR A 43 43.88 30.52 -19.42
CA THR A 43 43.43 31.18 -20.64
C THR A 43 42.72 32.49 -20.28
N PRO A 44 43.20 33.63 -20.78
CA PRO A 44 42.69 34.95 -20.37
C PRO A 44 41.25 35.26 -20.81
N ASN A 45 40.56 34.37 -21.51
CA ASN A 45 39.22 34.55 -22.05
C ASN A 45 38.19 33.51 -21.59
N ALA A 46 38.43 32.76 -20.49
CA ALA A 46 37.42 31.83 -19.97
C ALA A 46 36.33 32.64 -19.29
N VAL A 47 35.13 32.59 -19.85
CA VAL A 47 33.90 33.12 -19.22
C VAL A 47 33.73 32.43 -17.88
N ALA A 48 33.86 33.17 -16.79
CA ALA A 48 33.69 32.67 -15.44
C ALA A 48 32.21 32.29 -15.23
N LEU A 49 31.91 31.01 -15.31
CA LEU A 49 30.59 30.47 -14.98
C LEU A 49 30.28 30.71 -13.50
N ARG A 50 29.34 31.57 -13.24
CA ARG A 50 28.84 31.82 -11.88
C ARG A 50 27.72 30.82 -11.55
N THR A 51 27.99 29.92 -10.61
CA THR A 51 26.99 29.00 -10.08
C THR A 51 26.27 29.68 -8.92
N PRO A 52 24.91 29.80 -8.98
CA PRO A 52 24.14 30.35 -7.88
C PRO A 52 24.06 29.31 -6.74
N TYR A 53 24.12 29.77 -5.49
CA TYR A 53 23.89 28.96 -4.32
C TYR A 53 23.14 29.73 -3.23
N LEU A 54 22.40 29.01 -2.41
CA LEU A 54 21.69 29.55 -1.24
C LEU A 54 22.50 29.22 0.02
N ARG A 55 22.99 30.25 0.70
CA ARG A 55 23.61 30.11 2.02
C ARG A 55 22.49 30.05 3.05
N VAL A 56 22.14 28.82 3.47
CA VAL A 56 21.04 28.61 4.44
C VAL A 56 21.45 29.11 5.82
N VAL A 57 20.61 29.97 6.39
CA VAL A 57 20.76 30.55 7.73
C VAL A 57 19.77 29.88 8.71
N GLY A 58 18.58 29.51 8.24
CA GLY A 58 17.55 28.85 9.02
C GLY A 58 16.92 27.70 8.23
N LEU A 59 16.60 26.63 8.94
CA LEU A 59 15.86 25.48 8.40
C LEU A 59 14.67 25.26 9.30
N GLU A 60 13.50 25.32 8.71
CA GLU A 60 12.24 24.87 9.30
C GLU A 60 11.88 23.54 8.62
N THR A 61 11.88 22.46 9.39
CA THR A 61 11.34 21.22 8.91
C THR A 61 9.83 21.30 9.05
N ASP A 62 9.12 21.10 7.95
CA ASP A 62 7.68 20.87 8.02
C ASP A 62 7.48 19.55 8.78
N THR A 63 7.30 19.66 10.10
CA THR A 63 7.06 18.52 11.02
C THR A 63 5.78 17.80 10.68
N GLY A 64 5.09 18.32 9.70
CA GLY A 64 3.89 17.91 9.07
C GLY A 64 3.89 16.57 8.38
N GLY A 65 4.94 15.86 8.23
CA GLY A 65 5.04 14.57 7.54
C GLY A 65 6.21 14.59 6.58
N ALA A 66 7.07 13.64 6.72
CA ALA A 66 8.15 13.46 5.80
C ALA A 66 7.58 13.27 4.40
N GLY A 67 8.06 14.04 3.45
CA GLY A 67 7.69 13.89 2.06
C GLY A 67 6.69 14.87 1.48
N GLY A 68 6.57 16.05 2.00
CA GLY A 68 5.81 17.26 1.58
C GLY A 68 5.38 17.47 0.15
N ARG A 69 4.92 16.48 -0.51
CA ARG A 69 3.91 16.62 -1.56
C ARG A 69 2.50 16.65 -0.96
N GLY A 70 2.42 16.82 0.36
CA GLY A 70 1.18 16.74 1.12
C GLY A 70 0.31 17.97 0.98
N VAL A 71 -0.98 17.78 1.20
CA VAL A 71 -1.99 18.82 1.38
C VAL A 71 -1.57 19.71 2.56
N PRO A 72 -1.71 21.04 2.45
CA PRO A 72 -1.44 21.95 3.56
C PRO A 72 -2.16 21.48 4.83
N ARG A 73 -1.45 21.41 5.95
CA ARG A 73 -2.02 20.99 7.25
C ARG A 73 -2.87 22.05 7.92
N VAL A 74 -2.86 23.24 7.38
CA VAL A 74 -3.71 24.30 7.86
C VAL A 74 -5.09 24.11 7.26
N PHE A 75 -6.02 23.69 8.08
CA PHE A 75 -7.43 23.60 7.73
C PHE A 75 -8.11 24.89 8.16
N THR A 76 -9.02 25.40 7.35
CA THR A 76 -9.86 26.54 7.75
C THR A 76 -10.97 26.07 8.69
N ALA A 77 -11.47 26.96 9.55
CA ALA A 77 -12.57 26.62 10.46
C ALA A 77 -13.83 26.15 9.70
N GLU A 78 -14.08 26.72 8.54
CA GLU A 78 -15.19 26.35 7.66
C GLU A 78 -15.04 24.90 7.15
N GLU A 79 -13.83 24.50 6.77
CA GLU A 79 -13.54 23.12 6.34
C GLU A 79 -13.64 22.11 7.51
N GLU A 80 -13.20 22.48 8.71
CA GLU A 80 -13.34 21.64 9.89
C GLU A 80 -14.81 21.38 10.22
N ASP A 81 -15.66 22.42 10.10
CA ASP A 81 -17.11 22.29 10.30
C ASP A 81 -17.77 21.45 9.20
N GLU A 82 -17.32 21.58 7.96
CA GLU A 82 -17.79 20.78 6.83
C GLU A 82 -17.43 19.31 7.01
N PHE A 83 -16.19 19.00 7.36
CA PHE A 83 -15.74 17.66 7.66
C PHE A 83 -16.48 17.05 8.86
N GLY A 84 -16.76 17.87 9.88
CA GLY A 84 -17.58 17.45 11.03
C GLY A 84 -19.03 17.11 10.65
N ARG A 85 -19.63 17.83 9.69
CA ARG A 85 -20.94 17.50 9.13
C ARG A 85 -20.91 16.24 8.29
N MET A 86 -19.88 16.10 7.44
CA MET A 86 -19.66 14.91 6.61
C MET A 86 -19.50 13.65 7.46
N ALA A 87 -18.73 13.70 8.55
CA ALA A 87 -18.52 12.57 9.46
C ALA A 87 -19.83 12.05 10.11
N LYS A 88 -20.83 12.93 10.31
CA LYS A 88 -22.14 12.57 10.87
C LYS A 88 -23.12 11.98 9.83
N THR A 89 -22.76 11.97 8.55
CA THR A 89 -23.62 11.43 7.49
C THR A 89 -23.72 9.91 7.64
N PRO A 90 -24.92 9.33 7.70
CA PRO A 90 -25.09 7.89 7.79
C PRO A 90 -24.55 7.22 6.51
N GLY A 91 -23.88 6.08 6.67
CA GLY A 91 -23.30 5.33 5.55
C GLY A 91 -22.10 6.00 4.88
N LEU A 92 -21.39 6.93 5.56
CA LEU A 92 -20.24 7.62 5.00
C LEU A 92 -19.17 6.66 4.48
N TYR A 93 -18.92 5.56 5.19
CA TYR A 93 -17.95 4.55 4.78
C TYR A 93 -18.29 3.93 3.42
N GLU A 94 -19.57 3.64 3.19
CA GLU A 94 -20.05 3.07 1.93
C GLU A 94 -20.01 4.09 0.79
N LYS A 95 -20.42 5.33 1.07
CA LYS A 95 -20.32 6.44 0.11
C LYS A 95 -18.89 6.74 -0.28
N PHE A 96 -17.98 6.73 0.70
CA PHE A 96 -16.56 6.91 0.43
C PHE A 96 -16.00 5.79 -0.42
N ALA A 97 -16.34 4.52 -0.11
CA ALA A 97 -15.94 3.37 -0.91
C ALA A 97 -16.53 3.42 -2.34
N ALA A 98 -17.78 3.84 -2.50
CA ALA A 98 -18.40 4.03 -3.82
C ALA A 98 -17.70 5.11 -4.66
N SER A 99 -17.23 6.18 -4.00
CA SER A 99 -16.50 7.26 -4.65
C SER A 99 -15.06 6.88 -5.06
N ILE A 100 -14.54 5.74 -4.59
CA ILE A 100 -13.24 5.22 -5.05
C ILE A 100 -13.40 4.59 -6.42
N ALA A 101 -12.70 5.16 -7.42
CA ALA A 101 -12.70 4.70 -8.81
C ALA A 101 -14.13 4.40 -9.33
N PRO A 102 -15.01 5.40 -9.47
CA PRO A 102 -16.38 5.21 -9.92
C PRO A 102 -16.46 4.60 -11.32
N SER A 103 -15.44 4.81 -12.15
CA SER A 103 -15.31 4.21 -13.47
C SER A 103 -15.19 2.68 -13.46
N ILE A 104 -14.82 2.08 -12.31
CA ILE A 104 -14.69 0.63 -12.16
C ILE A 104 -15.94 0.10 -11.49
N PHE A 105 -16.70 -0.72 -12.21
CA PHE A 105 -17.91 -1.35 -11.69
C PHE A 105 -17.59 -2.53 -10.77
N GLY A 106 -18.34 -2.67 -9.68
CA GLY A 106 -18.21 -3.77 -8.73
C GLY A 106 -17.03 -3.62 -7.78
N SER A 107 -16.53 -4.75 -7.28
CA SER A 107 -15.38 -4.84 -6.35
C SER A 107 -15.53 -3.97 -5.10
N THR A 108 -16.74 -3.92 -4.52
CA THR A 108 -17.06 -3.07 -3.38
C THR A 108 -16.18 -3.35 -2.17
N ASP A 109 -15.85 -4.62 -1.92
CA ASP A 109 -15.00 -4.99 -0.78
C ASP A 109 -13.54 -4.55 -0.96
N ILE A 110 -13.04 -4.58 -2.20
CA ILE A 110 -11.70 -4.03 -2.52
C ILE A 110 -11.69 -2.52 -2.33
N LYS A 111 -12.73 -1.81 -2.76
CA LYS A 111 -12.88 -0.37 -2.54
C LYS A 111 -12.96 -0.02 -1.05
N LYS A 112 -13.70 -0.81 -0.27
CA LYS A 112 -13.75 -0.71 1.19
C LYS A 112 -12.38 -0.94 1.83
N ALA A 113 -11.62 -1.92 1.37
CA ALA A 113 -10.26 -2.18 1.85
C ALA A 113 -9.28 -1.05 1.49
N ILE A 114 -9.40 -0.48 0.30
CA ILE A 114 -8.62 0.70 -0.11
C ILE A 114 -8.97 1.90 0.78
N THR A 115 -10.24 2.08 1.14
CA THR A 115 -10.64 3.10 2.12
C THR A 115 -9.91 2.88 3.45
N CYS A 116 -9.90 1.68 4.00
CA CYS A 116 -9.16 1.37 5.22
C CYS A 116 -7.65 1.65 5.08
N LEU A 117 -7.05 1.34 3.95
CA LEU A 117 -5.64 1.63 3.65
C LEU A 117 -5.36 3.14 3.64
N LEU A 118 -6.23 3.94 3.03
CA LEU A 118 -6.08 5.40 2.95
C LEU A 118 -6.12 6.06 4.32
N PHE A 119 -7.02 5.63 5.21
CA PHE A 119 -7.13 6.20 6.56
C PHE A 119 -6.09 5.62 7.52
N GLY A 120 -5.81 4.33 7.44
CA GLY A 120 -4.92 3.61 8.33
C GLY A 120 -5.36 3.57 9.79
N GLY A 121 -4.80 2.67 10.60
CA GLY A 121 -5.00 2.58 12.04
C GLY A 121 -4.26 3.66 12.83
N SER A 122 -4.40 3.64 14.14
CA SER A 122 -3.74 4.57 15.06
C SER A 122 -2.29 4.16 15.31
N LYS A 123 -1.37 5.12 15.23
CA LYS A 123 0.04 4.91 15.60
C LYS A 123 0.15 4.98 17.11
N LYS A 124 0.65 3.93 17.74
CA LYS A 124 0.81 3.86 19.20
C LYS A 124 2.28 3.75 19.56
N VAL A 125 2.69 4.47 20.58
CA VAL A 125 4.02 4.35 21.16
C VAL A 125 3.84 3.77 22.55
N LEU A 126 4.43 2.60 22.79
CA LEU A 126 4.42 1.93 24.08
C LEU A 126 5.38 2.63 25.05
N PRO A 127 5.18 2.47 26.37
CA PRO A 127 6.10 3.02 27.39
C PRO A 127 7.55 2.56 27.18
N ASP A 128 7.77 1.38 26.63
CA ASP A 128 9.08 0.81 26.31
C ASP A 128 9.76 1.46 25.10
N GLY A 129 9.12 2.47 24.49
CA GLY A 129 9.60 3.12 23.27
C GLY A 129 9.30 2.35 21.98
N MET A 130 8.73 1.16 22.07
CA MET A 130 8.31 0.38 20.89
C MET A 130 7.15 1.08 20.19
N ARG A 131 7.24 1.16 18.87
CA ARG A 131 6.21 1.79 18.02
C ARG A 131 5.37 0.71 17.35
N LEU A 132 4.07 0.72 17.59
CA LEU A 132 3.13 -0.12 16.87
C LEU A 132 2.71 0.60 15.59
N ARG A 133 2.85 -0.10 14.45
CA ARG A 133 2.47 0.43 13.15
C ARG A 133 0.96 0.59 13.04
N GLY A 134 0.50 1.68 12.42
CA GLY A 134 -0.91 1.88 12.05
C GLY A 134 -1.15 1.72 10.55
N ASP A 135 -0.10 1.56 9.75
CA ASP A 135 -0.20 1.49 8.30
C ASP A 135 -0.69 0.09 7.87
N ILE A 136 -1.61 0.05 6.90
CA ILE A 136 -2.27 -1.17 6.40
C ILE A 136 -1.69 -1.51 5.04
N ASN A 137 -1.32 -2.77 4.81
CA ASN A 137 -0.78 -3.27 3.56
C ASN A 137 -1.81 -4.15 2.86
N VAL A 138 -2.06 -3.89 1.57
CA VAL A 138 -3.05 -4.62 0.76
C VAL A 138 -2.38 -5.18 -0.49
N LEU A 139 -2.63 -6.45 -0.76
CA LEU A 139 -2.18 -7.13 -1.97
C LEU A 139 -3.39 -7.51 -2.83
N LEU A 140 -3.37 -7.08 -4.08
CA LEU A 140 -4.37 -7.44 -5.10
C LEU A 140 -3.74 -8.48 -6.03
N LEU A 141 -4.20 -9.71 -5.92
CA LEU A 141 -3.80 -10.81 -6.79
C LEU A 141 -4.93 -11.09 -7.77
N GLY A 142 -4.63 -11.37 -9.00
CA GLY A 142 -5.71 -11.78 -9.89
C GLY A 142 -5.37 -11.70 -11.36
N ASP A 143 -6.37 -12.07 -12.17
CA ASP A 143 -6.24 -12.20 -13.60
C ASP A 143 -5.93 -10.87 -14.29
N PRO A 144 -5.22 -10.87 -15.43
CA PRO A 144 -5.01 -9.68 -16.22
C PRO A 144 -6.36 -9.12 -16.71
N GLY A 145 -6.46 -7.80 -16.81
CA GLY A 145 -7.70 -7.14 -17.27
C GLY A 145 -8.70 -6.80 -16.15
N THR A 146 -8.51 -7.23 -14.91
CA THR A 146 -9.40 -6.94 -13.76
C THR A 146 -9.24 -5.53 -13.16
N ALA A 147 -8.70 -4.59 -13.90
CA ALA A 147 -8.55 -3.17 -13.56
C ALA A 147 -7.69 -2.85 -12.30
N LYS A 148 -6.84 -3.78 -11.84
CA LYS A 148 -5.95 -3.58 -10.69
C LYS A 148 -5.08 -2.31 -10.80
N SER A 149 -4.38 -2.16 -11.91
CA SER A 149 -3.51 -0.99 -12.16
C SER A 149 -4.27 0.34 -12.17
N GLN A 150 -5.55 0.34 -12.60
CA GLN A 150 -6.38 1.54 -12.55
C GLN A 150 -6.76 1.92 -11.12
N LEU A 151 -7.04 0.93 -10.26
CA LEU A 151 -7.25 1.16 -8.83
C LEU A 151 -6.01 1.78 -8.18
N LEU A 152 -4.81 1.27 -8.49
CA LEU A 152 -3.56 1.82 -7.95
C LEU A 152 -3.35 3.28 -8.40
N LYS A 153 -3.57 3.58 -9.68
CA LYS A 153 -3.48 4.96 -10.21
C LYS A 153 -4.50 5.91 -9.61
N PHE A 154 -5.70 5.41 -9.29
CA PHE A 154 -6.70 6.21 -8.61
C PHE A 154 -6.27 6.53 -7.17
N VAL A 155 -5.73 5.54 -6.45
CA VAL A 155 -5.21 5.72 -5.08
C VAL A 155 -4.06 6.74 -5.06
N GLU A 156 -3.16 6.70 -6.05
CA GLU A 156 -2.10 7.71 -6.19
C GLU A 156 -2.66 9.14 -6.26
N LYS A 157 -3.79 9.35 -6.94
CA LYS A 157 -4.41 10.67 -7.06
C LYS A 157 -5.11 11.12 -5.78
N VAL A 158 -5.78 10.19 -5.08
CA VAL A 158 -6.57 10.47 -3.87
C VAL A 158 -5.72 10.57 -2.62
N ALA A 159 -4.69 9.76 -2.48
CA ALA A 159 -3.87 9.79 -1.27
C ALA A 159 -3.15 11.15 -1.12
N PRO A 160 -3.09 11.69 0.10
CA PRO A 160 -2.37 12.94 0.36
C PRO A 160 -0.91 12.89 -0.08
N ILE A 161 -0.23 11.79 0.26
CA ILE A 161 1.14 11.48 -0.15
C ILE A 161 1.10 10.10 -0.79
N ALA A 162 1.47 10.00 -2.06
CA ALA A 162 1.53 8.73 -2.76
C ALA A 162 2.67 8.72 -3.78
N VAL A 163 3.24 7.54 -3.97
CA VAL A 163 4.21 7.27 -5.03
C VAL A 163 3.79 5.99 -5.75
N TYR A 164 3.69 6.07 -7.06
CA TYR A 164 3.41 4.92 -7.92
C TYR A 164 4.72 4.41 -8.54
N THR A 165 4.92 3.09 -8.46
CA THR A 165 6.07 2.42 -9.06
C THR A 165 5.64 1.12 -9.75
N SER A 166 6.40 0.70 -10.76
CA SER A 166 6.25 -0.63 -11.36
C SER A 166 7.37 -1.55 -10.85
N GLY A 167 7.02 -2.77 -10.45
CA GLY A 167 7.99 -3.76 -9.96
C GLY A 167 9.09 -4.08 -10.96
N LYS A 168 8.78 -4.11 -12.26
CA LYS A 168 9.76 -4.36 -13.31
C LYS A 168 10.73 -3.18 -13.53
N GLY A 169 10.25 -1.95 -13.35
CA GLY A 169 11.03 -0.74 -13.63
C GLY A 169 11.82 -0.20 -12.45
N SER A 170 11.58 -0.70 -11.25
CA SER A 170 12.21 -0.22 -10.02
C SER A 170 13.30 -1.19 -9.54
N SER A 171 14.47 -0.65 -9.21
CA SER A 171 15.53 -1.39 -8.52
C SER A 171 15.41 -1.21 -7.01
N ALA A 172 16.07 -2.07 -6.21
CA ALA A 172 16.15 -1.92 -4.76
C ALA A 172 16.58 -0.51 -4.34
N ALA A 173 17.55 0.07 -5.04
CA ALA A 173 18.02 1.42 -4.79
C ALA A 173 16.97 2.49 -5.10
N GLY A 174 16.18 2.31 -6.19
CA GLY A 174 15.10 3.22 -6.55
C GLY A 174 13.90 3.12 -5.59
N LEU A 175 13.70 1.97 -4.97
CA LEU A 175 12.65 1.78 -3.95
C LEU A 175 13.09 2.30 -2.58
N THR A 176 14.33 2.05 -2.17
CA THR A 176 14.82 2.39 -0.84
C THR A 176 15.58 3.69 -0.81
N ALA A 177 16.86 3.67 -1.14
CA ALA A 177 17.68 4.85 -1.37
C ALA A 177 18.96 4.49 -2.14
N SER A 178 19.41 5.43 -2.95
CA SER A 178 20.65 5.35 -3.70
C SER A 178 21.70 6.29 -3.10
N VAL A 179 22.96 5.85 -3.15
CA VAL A 179 24.11 6.70 -2.83
C VAL A 179 24.74 7.12 -4.16
N GLN A 180 24.69 8.41 -4.44
CA GLN A 180 25.26 8.98 -5.64
C GLN A 180 26.49 9.83 -5.28
N ARG A 181 27.40 9.96 -6.24
CA ARG A 181 28.58 10.82 -6.10
C ARG A 181 28.35 12.11 -6.89
N ASP A 182 28.44 13.24 -6.22
CA ASP A 182 28.36 14.52 -6.89
C ASP A 182 29.56 14.71 -7.82
N ALA A 183 29.27 15.01 -9.08
CA ALA A 183 30.29 15.22 -10.10
C ALA A 183 31.16 16.49 -9.84
N HIS A 184 30.64 17.45 -9.08
CA HIS A 184 31.32 18.73 -8.82
C HIS A 184 32.16 18.70 -7.53
N SER A 185 31.56 18.22 -6.43
CA SER A 185 32.22 18.16 -5.11
C SER A 185 33.03 16.88 -4.93
N GLY A 186 32.67 15.81 -5.63
CA GLY A 186 33.23 14.47 -5.43
C GLY A 186 32.72 13.78 -4.15
N GLU A 187 31.84 14.42 -3.40
CA GLU A 187 31.25 13.89 -2.17
C GLU A 187 30.08 12.94 -2.47
N PHE A 188 29.87 11.98 -1.58
CA PHE A 188 28.73 11.09 -1.69
C PHE A 188 27.52 11.71 -1.01
N PHE A 189 26.36 11.67 -1.69
CA PHE A 189 25.10 12.08 -1.14
C PHE A 189 24.04 10.97 -1.26
N LEU A 190 23.06 10.99 -0.37
CA LEU A 190 22.00 10.01 -0.32
C LEU A 190 20.75 10.57 -1.00
N GLU A 191 20.21 9.83 -1.96
CA GLU A 191 18.94 10.13 -2.61
C GLU A 191 17.87 9.13 -2.11
N GLY A 192 16.74 9.66 -1.57
CA GLY A 192 15.64 8.84 -1.09
C GLY A 192 14.86 8.21 -2.25
N GLY A 193 14.60 6.90 -2.17
CA GLY A 193 13.78 6.18 -3.12
C GLY A 193 12.28 6.32 -2.85
N ALA A 194 11.47 5.59 -3.61
CA ALA A 194 10.01 5.69 -3.59
C ALA A 194 9.39 5.49 -2.19
N MET A 195 9.90 4.53 -1.42
CA MET A 195 9.40 4.24 -0.08
C MET A 195 9.72 5.37 0.92
N VAL A 196 10.90 5.96 0.81
CA VAL A 196 11.31 7.10 1.66
C VAL A 196 10.53 8.37 1.28
N LEU A 197 10.35 8.61 -0.02
CA LEU A 197 9.58 9.76 -0.53
C LEU A 197 8.09 9.69 -0.16
N ALA A 198 7.55 8.48 0.05
CA ALA A 198 6.18 8.26 0.46
C ALA A 198 6.00 8.16 1.98
N ASP A 199 7.00 8.54 2.81
CA ASP A 199 6.88 8.42 4.27
C ASP A 199 5.62 9.12 4.79
N GLY A 200 4.85 8.41 5.61
CA GLY A 200 3.54 8.86 6.08
C GLY A 200 2.40 8.76 5.06
N GLY A 201 2.63 8.19 3.88
CA GLY A 201 1.68 8.07 2.77
C GLY A 201 1.41 6.64 2.31
N VAL A 202 1.24 6.49 1.00
CA VAL A 202 0.94 5.21 0.33
C VAL A 202 1.94 4.98 -0.80
N VAL A 203 2.47 3.76 -0.87
CA VAL A 203 3.25 3.30 -2.04
C VAL A 203 2.39 2.33 -2.84
N CYS A 204 2.19 2.64 -4.11
CA CYS A 204 1.48 1.79 -5.05
C CYS A 204 2.51 1.06 -5.92
N ILE A 205 2.57 -0.27 -5.81
CA ILE A 205 3.51 -1.09 -6.58
C ILE A 205 2.70 -1.96 -7.56
N ASP A 206 2.84 -1.69 -8.83
CA ASP A 206 2.24 -2.52 -9.89
C ASP A 206 3.22 -3.58 -10.35
N GLU A 207 2.73 -4.70 -10.89
CA GLU A 207 3.54 -5.84 -11.34
C GLU A 207 4.53 -6.33 -10.25
N PHE A 208 4.05 -6.48 -9.02
CA PHE A 208 4.87 -6.92 -7.88
C PHE A 208 5.48 -8.31 -8.11
N ASP A 209 4.85 -9.15 -8.94
CA ASP A 209 5.34 -10.46 -9.37
C ASP A 209 6.62 -10.39 -10.22
N LYS A 210 6.84 -9.29 -10.94
CA LYS A 210 8.01 -9.10 -11.83
C LYS A 210 9.25 -8.54 -11.12
N MET A 211 9.15 -8.32 -9.81
CA MET A 211 10.23 -7.79 -9.00
C MET A 211 11.28 -8.86 -8.72
N ARG A 212 12.56 -8.50 -8.69
CA ARG A 212 13.66 -9.39 -8.34
C ARG A 212 13.64 -9.73 -6.85
N ASP A 213 14.15 -10.89 -6.47
CA ASP A 213 14.19 -11.31 -5.08
C ASP A 213 15.02 -10.39 -4.19
N GLU A 214 16.12 -9.85 -4.70
CA GLU A 214 16.94 -8.87 -3.99
C GLU A 214 16.17 -7.58 -3.66
N ASP A 215 15.31 -7.12 -4.58
CA ASP A 215 14.49 -5.93 -4.42
C ASP A 215 13.33 -6.20 -3.42
N ARG A 216 12.81 -7.42 -3.41
CA ARG A 216 11.76 -7.84 -2.45
C ARG A 216 12.25 -7.82 -1.00
N VAL A 217 13.51 -8.23 -0.75
CA VAL A 217 14.11 -8.20 0.60
C VAL A 217 14.11 -6.79 1.19
N ALA A 218 14.41 -5.78 0.38
CA ALA A 218 14.40 -4.38 0.83
C ALA A 218 13.00 -3.91 1.27
N ILE A 219 11.96 -4.35 0.55
CA ILE A 219 10.57 -4.06 0.91
C ILE A 219 10.17 -4.78 2.21
N HIS A 220 10.70 -5.99 2.45
CA HIS A 220 10.41 -6.72 3.69
C HIS A 220 10.83 -5.94 4.93
N GLU A 221 12.03 -5.34 4.93
CA GLU A 221 12.52 -4.52 6.03
C GLU A 221 11.62 -3.29 6.22
N ALA A 222 11.33 -2.59 5.13
CA ALA A 222 10.49 -1.39 5.17
C ALA A 222 9.07 -1.66 5.68
N MET A 223 8.43 -2.76 5.26
CA MET A 223 7.07 -3.12 5.69
C MET A 223 6.99 -3.50 7.18
N GLU A 224 8.04 -4.13 7.72
CA GLU A 224 8.04 -4.62 9.10
C GLU A 224 8.53 -3.59 10.09
N GLN A 225 9.71 -3.04 9.85
CA GLN A 225 10.37 -2.13 10.79
C GLN A 225 9.98 -0.67 10.56
N GLN A 226 9.37 -0.34 9.41
CA GLN A 226 9.09 1.04 8.98
C GLN A 226 10.35 1.92 8.90
N THR A 227 11.49 1.28 8.75
CA THR A 227 12.81 1.90 8.60
C THR A 227 13.60 1.17 7.53
N ILE A 228 14.52 1.87 6.90
CA ILE A 228 15.46 1.33 5.93
C ILE A 228 16.86 1.67 6.43
N SER A 229 17.67 0.64 6.69
CA SER A 229 19.04 0.78 7.15
C SER A 229 19.98 0.77 5.95
N ILE A 230 20.78 1.83 5.80
CA ILE A 230 21.73 1.96 4.70
C ILE A 230 23.15 2.08 5.26
N ALA A 231 24.01 1.20 4.78
CA ALA A 231 25.45 1.22 5.06
C ALA A 231 26.20 1.08 3.74
N LYS A 232 26.35 2.20 2.98
CA LYS A 232 27.03 2.22 1.69
C LYS A 232 27.95 3.43 1.60
N ALA A 233 29.13 3.25 0.98
CA ALA A 233 30.11 4.32 0.72
C ALA A 233 30.50 5.13 1.97
N GLY A 234 30.60 4.49 3.15
CA GLY A 234 30.92 5.15 4.41
C GLY A 234 29.79 5.95 5.04
N ILE A 235 28.58 5.95 4.45
CA ILE A 235 27.39 6.58 5.00
C ILE A 235 26.55 5.49 5.68
N THR A 236 26.41 5.57 7.00
CA THR A 236 25.51 4.73 7.80
C THR A 236 24.35 5.59 8.31
N THR A 237 23.16 5.37 7.80
CA THR A 237 21.96 6.09 8.23
C THR A 237 20.75 5.17 8.25
N VAL A 238 19.79 5.52 9.10
CA VAL A 238 18.47 4.87 9.15
C VAL A 238 17.44 5.87 8.66
N LEU A 239 16.74 5.53 7.59
CA LEU A 239 15.68 6.35 7.01
C LEU A 239 14.32 5.84 7.48
N ASN A 240 13.42 6.76 7.79
CA ASN A 240 12.05 6.40 8.10
C ASN A 240 11.27 6.07 6.81
N CYS A 241 10.44 5.02 6.89
CA CYS A 241 9.63 4.53 5.79
C CYS A 241 8.29 4.02 6.33
N ARG A 242 7.49 4.94 6.90
CA ARG A 242 6.19 4.65 7.50
C ARG A 242 5.11 4.76 6.45
N THR A 243 5.04 3.76 5.57
CA THR A 243 4.15 3.76 4.40
C THR A 243 3.18 2.59 4.45
N SER A 244 1.98 2.83 3.93
CA SER A 244 1.06 1.76 3.55
C SER A 244 1.43 1.27 2.14
N VAL A 245 1.49 -0.03 1.95
CA VAL A 245 1.81 -0.63 0.65
C VAL A 245 0.54 -1.17 0.00
N LEU A 246 0.25 -0.70 -1.21
CA LEU A 246 -0.78 -1.26 -2.09
C LEU A 246 -0.08 -1.91 -3.28
N ALA A 247 -0.05 -3.23 -3.30
CA ALA A 247 0.61 -3.98 -4.37
C ALA A 247 -0.39 -4.70 -5.27
N ALA A 248 -0.10 -4.77 -6.56
CA ALA A 248 -0.83 -5.56 -7.52
C ALA A 248 0.10 -6.60 -8.16
N ALA A 249 -0.38 -7.84 -8.27
CA ALA A 249 0.36 -8.93 -8.89
C ALA A 249 -0.57 -9.77 -9.78
N ASN A 250 0.03 -10.41 -10.77
CA ASN A 250 -0.64 -11.36 -11.63
C ASN A 250 -0.18 -12.79 -11.28
N PRO A 251 -1.02 -13.82 -11.48
CA PRO A 251 -0.62 -15.20 -11.29
C PRO A 251 0.43 -15.61 -12.33
N VAL A 252 1.29 -16.55 -11.97
CA VAL A 252 2.43 -17.01 -12.79
C VAL A 252 1.98 -17.53 -14.15
N TRP A 253 0.85 -18.22 -14.20
CA TRP A 253 0.32 -18.84 -15.41
C TRP A 253 -0.62 -17.94 -16.23
N GLY A 254 -0.72 -16.66 -15.87
CA GLY A 254 -1.60 -15.69 -16.55
C GLY A 254 -3.06 -15.75 -16.11
N ARG A 255 -3.56 -16.87 -15.59
CA ARG A 255 -4.87 -17.01 -14.94
C ARG A 255 -4.73 -17.72 -13.60
N TYR A 256 -5.62 -17.41 -12.70
CA TYR A 256 -5.69 -18.09 -11.42
C TYR A 256 -6.29 -19.48 -11.63
N ASP A 257 -5.59 -20.51 -11.17
CA ASP A 257 -6.00 -21.91 -11.27
C ASP A 257 -6.52 -22.36 -9.90
N ASP A 258 -7.81 -22.65 -9.81
CA ASP A 258 -8.46 -23.10 -8.57
C ASP A 258 -8.00 -24.48 -8.13
N MET A 259 -7.41 -25.28 -9.05
CA MET A 259 -6.89 -26.61 -8.76
C MET A 259 -5.52 -26.58 -8.08
N LYS A 260 -4.87 -25.42 -8.03
CA LYS A 260 -3.55 -25.23 -7.42
C LYS A 260 -3.66 -24.43 -6.12
N SER A 261 -2.74 -24.69 -5.21
CA SER A 261 -2.68 -23.88 -3.99
C SER A 261 -2.36 -22.42 -4.31
N PRO A 262 -2.81 -21.46 -3.49
CA PRO A 262 -2.45 -20.04 -3.67
C PRO A 262 -0.95 -19.79 -3.75
N GLY A 263 -0.13 -20.60 -3.04
CA GLY A 263 1.32 -20.52 -3.08
C GLY A 263 1.94 -20.98 -4.41
N GLU A 264 1.28 -21.88 -5.13
CA GLU A 264 1.73 -22.36 -6.45
C GLU A 264 1.27 -21.43 -7.60
N ASN A 265 0.11 -20.77 -7.42
CA ASN A 265 -0.39 -19.78 -8.35
C ASN A 265 0.47 -18.49 -8.34
N ILE A 266 1.16 -18.27 -7.22
CA ILE A 266 1.89 -17.03 -6.98
C ILE A 266 3.29 -17.42 -6.51
N ASP A 267 4.31 -17.03 -7.28
CA ASP A 267 5.72 -17.25 -6.90
C ASP A 267 6.16 -16.26 -5.81
N PHE A 268 5.51 -16.34 -4.65
CA PHE A 268 5.87 -15.56 -3.48
C PHE A 268 6.21 -16.45 -2.29
N GLN A 269 7.26 -16.04 -1.59
CA GLN A 269 7.59 -16.63 -0.31
C GLN A 269 6.45 -16.36 0.70
N THR A 270 6.10 -17.35 1.50
CA THR A 270 5.08 -17.24 2.55
C THR A 270 5.38 -16.12 3.55
N THR A 271 6.66 -15.79 3.74
CA THR A 271 7.12 -14.68 4.57
C THR A 271 6.66 -13.32 4.08
N ILE A 272 6.51 -13.12 2.76
CA ILE A 272 6.00 -11.87 2.16
C ILE A 272 4.50 -11.79 2.37
N LEU A 273 3.78 -12.86 2.06
CA LEU A 273 2.32 -12.91 2.20
C LEU A 273 1.89 -12.62 3.64
N SER A 274 2.63 -13.11 4.64
CA SER A 274 2.33 -12.86 6.06
C SER A 274 2.47 -11.39 6.48
N ARG A 275 3.08 -10.52 5.67
CA ARG A 275 3.25 -9.08 5.94
C ARG A 275 2.14 -8.23 5.36
N PHE A 276 1.35 -8.78 4.45
CA PHE A 276 0.13 -8.13 3.99
C PHE A 276 -0.99 -8.36 4.98
N ASP A 277 -1.73 -7.30 5.27
CA ASP A 277 -2.86 -7.33 6.19
C ASP A 277 -4.12 -7.86 5.50
N MET A 278 -4.27 -7.59 4.21
CA MET A 278 -5.35 -8.09 3.36
C MET A 278 -4.80 -8.56 2.02
N ILE A 279 -5.29 -9.73 1.58
CA ILE A 279 -4.93 -10.34 0.29
C ILE A 279 -6.23 -10.62 -0.45
N PHE A 280 -6.45 -9.93 -1.56
CA PHE A 280 -7.63 -10.13 -2.40
C PHE A 280 -7.28 -10.93 -3.64
N ILE A 281 -8.04 -11.98 -3.90
CA ILE A 281 -7.98 -12.74 -5.14
C ILE A 281 -9.10 -12.23 -6.05
N VAL A 282 -8.71 -11.57 -7.14
CA VAL A 282 -9.62 -10.99 -8.12
C VAL A 282 -9.69 -11.91 -9.31
N LYS A 283 -10.66 -12.81 -9.32
CA LYS A 283 -10.91 -13.73 -10.43
C LYS A 283 -11.82 -13.07 -11.47
N ASP A 284 -11.61 -13.42 -12.72
CA ASP A 284 -12.52 -13.08 -13.80
C ASP A 284 -13.56 -14.19 -13.95
N GLU A 285 -14.67 -14.04 -13.23
CA GLU A 285 -15.78 -15.01 -13.26
C GLU A 285 -16.68 -14.73 -14.46
N HIS A 286 -16.90 -15.72 -15.29
CA HIS A 286 -17.82 -15.65 -16.42
C HIS A 286 -19.27 -15.78 -15.96
N ASN A 287 -19.88 -14.65 -15.59
CA ASN A 287 -21.29 -14.58 -15.20
C ASN A 287 -22.06 -13.63 -16.12
N GLU A 288 -22.95 -14.17 -16.94
CA GLU A 288 -23.67 -13.41 -17.97
C GLU A 288 -24.41 -12.17 -17.44
N SER A 289 -25.00 -12.25 -16.24
CA SER A 289 -25.73 -11.12 -15.64
C SER A 289 -24.76 -10.00 -15.21
N ARG A 290 -23.63 -10.37 -14.64
CA ARG A 290 -22.56 -9.44 -14.22
C ARG A 290 -21.89 -8.82 -15.44
N ASP A 291 -21.58 -9.62 -16.44
CA ASP A 291 -20.93 -9.17 -17.67
C ASP A 291 -21.79 -8.16 -18.43
N ARG A 292 -23.10 -8.40 -18.52
CA ARG A 292 -24.04 -7.42 -19.10
C ARG A 292 -24.05 -6.09 -18.35
N THR A 293 -23.99 -6.14 -17.03
CA THR A 293 -23.98 -4.92 -16.21
C THR A 293 -22.66 -4.15 -16.38
N ILE A 294 -21.54 -4.86 -16.38
CA ILE A 294 -20.21 -4.28 -16.65
C ILE A 294 -20.17 -3.66 -18.03
N ALA A 295 -20.65 -4.39 -19.06
CA ALA A 295 -20.66 -3.90 -20.44
C ALA A 295 -21.51 -2.62 -20.58
N ARG A 296 -22.71 -2.57 -19.97
CA ARG A 296 -23.52 -1.35 -19.96
C ARG A 296 -22.80 -0.20 -19.32
N HIS A 297 -22.23 -0.39 -18.15
CA HIS A 297 -21.50 0.66 -17.43
C HIS A 297 -20.33 1.21 -18.27
N VAL A 298 -19.54 0.33 -18.90
CA VAL A 298 -18.43 0.74 -19.78
C VAL A 298 -18.95 1.52 -20.99
N ILE A 299 -20.02 1.04 -21.65
CA ILE A 299 -20.61 1.71 -22.80
C ILE A 299 -21.16 3.08 -22.40
N ASP A 300 -21.86 3.17 -21.25
CA ASP A 300 -22.41 4.43 -20.74
C ASP A 300 -21.31 5.47 -20.48
N ILE A 301 -20.19 5.06 -19.90
CA ILE A 301 -19.01 5.93 -19.70
C ILE A 301 -18.47 6.42 -21.05
N HIS A 302 -18.38 5.55 -22.08
CA HIS A 302 -17.87 5.94 -23.39
C HIS A 302 -18.84 6.79 -24.19
N MET A 303 -20.14 6.59 -24.02
CA MET A 303 -21.17 7.39 -24.72
C MET A 303 -21.33 8.78 -24.09
N HIS A 304 -21.26 8.89 -22.78
CA HIS A 304 -21.55 10.11 -22.02
C HIS A 304 -20.30 10.80 -21.47
N GLY A 305 -19.11 10.34 -21.83
CA GLY A 305 -17.81 10.66 -21.22
C GLY A 305 -17.40 12.13 -21.10
N ALA A 306 -18.12 13.05 -21.76
CA ALA A 306 -17.86 14.49 -21.59
C ALA A 306 -18.99 15.22 -20.84
N THR A 307 -20.22 14.69 -20.84
CA THR A 307 -21.41 15.35 -20.27
C THR A 307 -21.78 14.76 -18.89
N SER A 308 -21.34 13.56 -18.61
CA SER A 308 -21.68 12.78 -17.42
C SER A 308 -20.58 12.81 -16.35
N GLN A 309 -19.65 13.78 -16.43
CA GLN A 309 -18.67 13.94 -15.35
C GLN A 309 -19.38 14.13 -13.97
N ALA A 310 -20.53 14.75 -13.93
CA ALA A 310 -21.32 14.93 -12.72
C ALA A 310 -22.03 13.66 -12.21
N GLU A 311 -22.29 12.68 -13.09
CA GLU A 311 -22.91 11.40 -12.69
C GLU A 311 -21.88 10.26 -12.50
N VAL A 312 -20.69 10.40 -13.09
CA VAL A 312 -19.55 9.48 -12.92
C VAL A 312 -18.60 9.96 -11.82
N GLU A 313 -18.67 11.25 -11.44
CA GLU A 313 -18.06 11.74 -10.21
C GLU A 313 -18.78 11.06 -9.05
N GLY A 314 -18.03 10.32 -8.22
CA GLY A 314 -18.57 9.79 -6.98
C GLY A 314 -19.20 10.92 -6.16
N GLU A 315 -20.06 10.58 -5.21
CA GLU A 315 -20.76 11.56 -4.35
C GLU A 315 -19.82 12.57 -3.66
N ILE A 316 -18.51 12.31 -3.67
CA ILE A 316 -17.47 13.13 -3.02
C ILE A 316 -16.41 13.50 -4.05
N ASP A 317 -16.15 14.80 -4.22
CA ASP A 317 -15.07 15.30 -5.09
C ASP A 317 -13.69 14.80 -4.63
N LEU A 318 -12.80 14.54 -5.59
CA LEU A 318 -11.46 13.99 -5.38
C LEU A 318 -10.60 14.87 -4.47
N GLN A 319 -10.63 16.19 -4.65
CA GLN A 319 -9.87 17.13 -3.82
C GLN A 319 -10.42 17.17 -2.40
N HIS A 320 -11.72 17.14 -2.26
CA HIS A 320 -12.39 17.10 -0.97
C HIS A 320 -12.09 15.79 -0.23
N MET A 321 -12.14 14.67 -0.94
CA MET A 321 -11.75 13.35 -0.42
C MET A 321 -10.28 13.35 0.08
N LYS A 322 -9.35 13.90 -0.70
CA LYS A 322 -7.94 14.01 -0.34
C LYS A 322 -7.74 14.83 0.95
N ARG A 323 -8.42 15.97 1.08
CA ARG A 323 -8.34 16.82 2.27
C ARG A 323 -8.98 16.16 3.49
N TYR A 324 -10.12 15.49 3.31
CA TYR A 324 -10.77 14.75 4.38
C TYR A 324 -9.88 13.62 4.94
N VAL A 325 -9.26 12.83 4.07
CA VAL A 325 -8.29 11.80 4.48
C VAL A 325 -7.13 12.41 5.28
N ALA A 326 -6.56 13.53 4.80
CA ALA A 326 -5.47 14.22 5.49
C ALA A 326 -5.91 14.72 6.87
N PHE A 327 -7.12 15.28 6.98
CA PHE A 327 -7.70 15.74 8.23
C PHE A 327 -7.89 14.60 9.24
N CYS A 328 -8.54 13.51 8.84
CA CYS A 328 -8.78 12.37 9.71
C CYS A 328 -7.48 11.71 10.17
N ARG A 329 -6.47 11.60 9.30
CA ARG A 329 -5.16 11.03 9.67
C ARG A 329 -4.41 11.86 10.71
N THR A 330 -4.63 13.17 10.73
CA THR A 330 -3.94 14.08 11.67
C THR A 330 -4.66 14.27 12.99
N ARG A 331 -6.00 14.28 12.98
CA ARG A 331 -6.82 14.63 14.15
C ARG A 331 -7.40 13.44 14.89
N CYS A 332 -7.61 12.30 14.21
CA CYS A 332 -8.30 11.15 14.80
C CYS A 332 -7.32 10.03 15.18
N ALA A 333 -7.40 9.60 16.43
CA ALA A 333 -6.67 8.44 16.95
C ALA A 333 -7.63 7.58 17.80
N PRO A 334 -8.51 6.77 17.17
CA PRO A 334 -9.48 5.98 17.89
C PRO A 334 -8.82 4.93 18.78
N VAL A 335 -9.48 4.63 19.90
CA VAL A 335 -9.08 3.60 20.86
C VAL A 335 -10.16 2.51 20.87
N LEU A 336 -9.75 1.25 21.00
CA LEU A 336 -10.67 0.11 21.09
C LEU A 336 -11.47 0.17 22.42
N THR A 337 -12.75 -0.14 22.36
CA THR A 337 -13.57 -0.38 23.57
C THR A 337 -13.25 -1.75 24.17
N ALA A 338 -13.54 -1.94 25.46
CA ALA A 338 -13.32 -3.23 26.13
C ALA A 338 -14.14 -4.37 25.49
N GLN A 339 -15.39 -4.10 25.15
CA GLN A 339 -16.28 -5.06 24.46
C GLN A 339 -15.73 -5.47 23.09
N ALA A 340 -15.27 -4.50 22.28
CA ALA A 340 -14.62 -4.76 20.99
C ALA A 340 -13.35 -5.60 21.13
N ALA A 341 -12.55 -5.37 22.16
CA ALA A 341 -11.33 -6.14 22.44
C ALA A 341 -11.64 -7.60 22.81
N GLU A 342 -12.65 -7.85 23.62
CA GLU A 342 -13.09 -9.20 23.98
C GLU A 342 -13.60 -9.98 22.75
N LYS A 343 -14.39 -9.32 21.91
CA LYS A 343 -14.90 -9.89 20.66
C LYS A 343 -13.79 -10.28 19.70
N LEU A 344 -12.77 -9.42 19.53
CA LEU A 344 -11.58 -9.69 18.73
C LEU A 344 -10.80 -10.90 19.23
N SER A 345 -10.59 -10.98 20.56
CA SER A 345 -9.89 -12.10 21.19
C SER A 345 -10.63 -13.42 20.95
N SER A 346 -11.94 -13.43 21.17
CA SER A 346 -12.79 -14.62 20.96
C SER A 346 -12.77 -15.06 19.51
N HIS A 347 -12.88 -14.12 18.56
CA HIS A 347 -12.85 -14.40 17.14
C HIS A 347 -11.48 -14.96 16.69
N PHE A 348 -10.37 -14.39 17.18
CA PHE A 348 -9.03 -14.88 16.85
C PHE A 348 -8.80 -16.31 17.31
N VAL A 349 -9.26 -16.65 18.52
CA VAL A 349 -9.17 -18.01 19.06
C VAL A 349 -10.01 -18.98 18.22
N ALA A 350 -11.22 -18.55 17.80
CA ALA A 350 -12.11 -19.36 16.96
C ALA A 350 -11.46 -19.66 15.59
N ILE A 351 -10.91 -18.67 14.91
CA ILE A 351 -10.22 -18.87 13.63
C ILE A 351 -9.04 -19.82 13.78
N ARG A 352 -8.19 -19.65 14.79
CA ARG A 352 -7.06 -20.54 15.00
C ARG A 352 -7.47 -21.99 15.26
N LYS A 353 -8.59 -22.20 15.95
CA LYS A 353 -9.15 -23.53 16.14
C LYS A 353 -9.64 -24.15 14.82
N GLN A 354 -10.34 -23.36 13.98
CA GLN A 354 -10.80 -23.80 12.67
C GLN A 354 -9.62 -24.22 11.76
N VAL A 355 -8.60 -23.35 11.65
CA VAL A 355 -7.42 -23.67 10.83
C VAL A 355 -6.68 -24.88 11.37
N ALA A 356 -6.51 -25.03 12.69
CA ALA A 356 -5.88 -26.20 13.27
C ALA A 356 -6.68 -27.50 13.07
N GLN A 357 -8.01 -27.42 12.91
CA GLN A 357 -8.85 -28.56 12.53
C GLN A 357 -8.62 -28.92 11.05
N VAL A 358 -8.68 -27.93 10.15
CA VAL A 358 -8.45 -28.14 8.72
C VAL A 358 -7.05 -28.72 8.46
N GLU A 359 -6.01 -28.22 9.14
CA GLU A 359 -4.63 -28.76 9.01
C GLU A 359 -4.49 -30.20 9.54
N ARG A 360 -5.30 -30.62 10.51
CA ARG A 360 -5.33 -31.99 11.00
C ARG A 360 -6.07 -32.95 10.08
N ASP A 361 -7.16 -32.45 9.46
CA ASP A 361 -8.02 -33.25 8.61
C ASP A 361 -7.39 -33.48 7.23
N HIS A 362 -6.53 -32.57 6.76
CA HIS A 362 -5.95 -32.62 5.42
C HIS A 362 -4.46 -32.90 5.36
N ASP A 363 -3.76 -33.04 6.50
CA ASP A 363 -2.30 -33.25 6.61
C ASP A 363 -1.43 -32.28 5.78
N GLU A 364 -2.03 -31.22 5.25
CA GLU A 364 -1.38 -30.15 4.49
C GLU A 364 -1.35 -28.85 5.30
N ARG A 365 -0.19 -28.20 5.31
CA ARG A 365 -0.05 -26.91 5.97
C ARG A 365 -0.66 -25.82 5.10
N SER A 366 -1.50 -24.99 5.71
CA SER A 366 -2.06 -23.81 5.07
C SER A 366 -0.97 -22.92 4.44
N ALA A 367 -1.17 -22.49 3.19
CA ALA A 367 -0.26 -21.61 2.46
C ALA A 367 -0.06 -20.25 3.18
N ILE A 368 -1.05 -19.79 3.94
CA ILE A 368 -0.99 -18.54 4.70
C ILE A 368 -1.16 -18.86 6.18
N ALA A 369 -0.06 -18.78 6.94
CA ALA A 369 -0.08 -19.05 8.38
C ALA A 369 -0.84 -17.93 9.13
N ILE A 370 -1.85 -18.30 9.92
CA ILE A 370 -2.58 -17.34 10.78
C ILE A 370 -1.77 -17.10 12.07
N THR A 371 -1.12 -15.96 12.12
CA THR A 371 -0.25 -15.50 13.21
C THR A 371 -0.89 -14.34 13.98
N VAL A 372 -0.22 -13.86 15.01
CA VAL A 372 -0.64 -12.65 15.75
C VAL A 372 -0.72 -11.42 14.85
N ARG A 373 0.02 -11.39 13.74
CA ARG A 373 -0.03 -10.29 12.76
C ARG A 373 -1.42 -10.06 12.19
N GLN A 374 -2.19 -11.14 11.95
CA GLN A 374 -3.57 -11.05 11.46
C GLN A 374 -4.51 -10.44 12.51
N LEU A 375 -4.30 -10.73 13.80
CA LEU A 375 -5.05 -10.05 14.86
C LEU A 375 -4.76 -8.55 14.85
N GLU A 376 -3.48 -8.16 14.75
CA GLU A 376 -3.10 -6.75 14.61
C GLU A 376 -3.67 -6.11 13.33
N ALA A 377 -3.78 -6.87 12.24
CA ALA A 377 -4.40 -6.40 11.00
C ALA A 377 -5.89 -6.05 11.22
N ILE A 378 -6.65 -6.93 11.88
CA ILE A 378 -8.07 -6.69 12.19
C ILE A 378 -8.22 -5.48 13.12
N ILE A 379 -7.33 -5.31 14.11
CA ILE A 379 -7.32 -4.13 14.98
C ILE A 379 -7.09 -2.86 14.16
N ARG A 380 -6.09 -2.85 13.27
CA ARG A 380 -5.81 -1.70 12.40
C ARG A 380 -6.98 -1.36 11.47
N MET A 381 -7.66 -2.38 10.94
CA MET A 381 -8.85 -2.19 10.10
C MET A 381 -10.00 -1.59 10.89
N SER A 382 -10.31 -2.09 12.08
CA SER A 382 -11.39 -1.54 12.92
C SER A 382 -11.10 -0.09 13.35
N GLU A 383 -9.86 0.23 13.67
CA GLU A 383 -9.44 1.62 13.92
C GLU A 383 -9.53 2.49 12.67
N ALA A 384 -9.21 1.96 11.48
CA ALA A 384 -9.35 2.69 10.23
C ALA A 384 -10.81 3.02 9.91
N ILE A 385 -11.72 2.06 10.09
CA ILE A 385 -13.17 2.28 9.90
C ILE A 385 -13.69 3.33 10.89
N ALA A 386 -13.28 3.27 12.15
CA ALA A 386 -13.63 4.28 13.15
C ALA A 386 -13.09 5.68 12.79
N LYS A 387 -11.92 5.79 12.14
CA LYS A 387 -11.40 7.06 11.62
C LYS A 387 -12.23 7.66 10.50
N VAL A 388 -12.81 6.84 9.63
CA VAL A 388 -13.69 7.32 8.55
C VAL A 388 -14.85 8.12 9.12
N THR A 389 -15.43 7.67 10.22
CA THR A 389 -16.54 8.33 10.91
C THR A 389 -16.10 9.33 11.97
N MET A 390 -14.79 9.61 12.07
CA MET A 390 -14.19 10.46 13.12
C MET A 390 -14.60 10.06 14.55
N SER A 391 -14.94 8.79 14.77
CA SER A 391 -15.27 8.27 16.09
C SER A 391 -14.01 8.21 16.98
N PRO A 392 -14.09 8.68 18.25
CA PRO A 392 -12.96 8.57 19.18
C PRO A 392 -12.74 7.15 19.69
N GLN A 393 -13.73 6.28 19.53
CA GLN A 393 -13.69 4.89 19.96
C GLN A 393 -14.10 3.95 18.83
N ALA A 394 -13.40 2.84 18.70
CA ALA A 394 -13.78 1.76 17.81
C ALA A 394 -14.76 0.82 18.54
N THR A 395 -16.00 0.79 18.08
CA THR A 395 -17.12 0.00 18.61
C THR A 395 -17.14 -1.40 18.03
N GLU A 396 -18.06 -2.25 18.53
CA GLU A 396 -18.27 -3.61 18.02
C GLU A 396 -18.68 -3.64 16.54
N GLU A 397 -19.46 -2.67 16.07
CA GLU A 397 -19.89 -2.58 14.66
C GLU A 397 -18.69 -2.41 13.72
N HIS A 398 -17.71 -1.58 14.11
CA HIS A 398 -16.47 -1.40 13.34
C HIS A 398 -15.64 -2.69 13.29
N VAL A 399 -15.65 -3.46 14.40
CA VAL A 399 -14.98 -4.75 14.48
C VAL A 399 -15.67 -5.79 13.60
N ASP A 400 -17.01 -5.82 13.58
CA ASP A 400 -17.76 -6.76 12.74
C ASP A 400 -17.47 -6.55 11.26
N GLU A 401 -17.46 -5.30 10.80
CA GLU A 401 -17.11 -5.00 9.42
C GLU A 401 -15.64 -5.32 9.11
N ALA A 402 -14.70 -5.07 10.04
CA ALA A 402 -13.31 -5.45 9.88
C ALA A 402 -13.14 -6.98 9.78
N ILE A 403 -13.86 -7.75 10.61
CA ILE A 403 -13.88 -9.21 10.56
C ILE A 403 -14.49 -9.70 9.24
N ARG A 404 -15.57 -9.08 8.76
CA ARG A 404 -16.19 -9.41 7.49
C ARG A 404 -15.20 -9.22 6.33
N LEU A 405 -14.52 -8.06 6.28
CA LEU A 405 -13.52 -7.77 5.26
C LEU A 405 -12.32 -8.74 5.34
N PHE A 406 -11.87 -9.07 6.54
CA PHE A 406 -10.79 -10.02 6.74
C PHE A 406 -11.15 -11.42 6.24
N ARG A 407 -12.36 -11.89 6.53
CA ARG A 407 -12.86 -13.17 6.01
C ARG A 407 -12.92 -13.16 4.48
N PHE A 408 -13.52 -12.13 3.92
CA PHE A 408 -13.64 -12.01 2.47
C PHE A 408 -12.28 -11.92 1.76
N SER A 409 -11.28 -11.27 2.36
CA SER A 409 -9.96 -11.12 1.77
C SER A 409 -9.07 -12.36 2.00
N THR A 410 -8.63 -12.53 3.24
CA THR A 410 -7.56 -13.49 3.56
C THR A 410 -8.10 -14.92 3.72
N MET A 411 -9.30 -15.10 4.29
CA MET A 411 -9.86 -16.44 4.48
C MET A 411 -10.31 -17.04 3.15
N ASN A 412 -10.95 -16.28 2.27
CA ASN A 412 -11.26 -16.77 0.92
C ASN A 412 -9.98 -17.12 0.14
N ALA A 413 -8.87 -16.41 0.36
CA ALA A 413 -7.59 -16.75 -0.23
C ALA A 413 -7.00 -18.05 0.35
N VAL A 414 -7.26 -18.36 1.61
CA VAL A 414 -6.88 -19.64 2.24
C VAL A 414 -7.79 -20.77 1.75
N GLU A 415 -9.09 -20.53 1.68
CA GLU A 415 -10.11 -21.53 1.31
C GLU A 415 -10.11 -21.84 -0.20
N SER A 416 -9.72 -20.91 -1.07
CA SER A 416 -9.68 -21.13 -2.52
C SER A 416 -8.66 -22.20 -2.96
N GLY A 417 -7.79 -22.66 -2.06
CA GLY A 417 -6.95 -23.84 -2.25
C GLY A 417 -7.65 -25.18 -1.96
N ASN A 418 -8.84 -25.13 -1.34
CA ASN A 418 -9.65 -26.29 -1.00
C ASN A 418 -10.97 -26.22 -1.74
N VAL A 419 -11.06 -26.86 -2.89
CA VAL A 419 -12.31 -26.95 -3.66
C VAL A 419 -13.30 -27.80 -2.88
N GLU A 420 -14.38 -27.19 -2.40
CA GLU A 420 -15.60 -27.81 -1.87
C GLU A 420 -15.44 -28.99 -0.86
N GLY A 421 -14.48 -28.91 0.06
CA GLY A 421 -14.35 -29.90 1.13
C GLY A 421 -13.80 -31.26 0.70
N MET A 422 -13.32 -31.39 -0.54
CA MET A 422 -12.61 -32.58 -1.03
C MET A 422 -11.10 -32.36 -0.96
N THR A 423 -10.37 -33.37 -0.50
CA THR A 423 -8.90 -33.35 -0.55
C THR A 423 -8.41 -33.44 -2.00
N ARG A 424 -7.23 -32.83 -2.25
CA ARG A 424 -6.56 -32.89 -3.56
C ARG A 424 -6.40 -34.32 -4.07
N GLY A 425 -6.18 -35.26 -3.16
CA GLY A 425 -6.12 -36.72 -3.47
C GLY A 425 -7.46 -37.25 -3.93
N GLU A 426 -8.54 -36.94 -3.24
CA GLU A 426 -9.90 -37.40 -3.58
C GLU A 426 -10.36 -36.76 -4.91
N LEU A 427 -10.03 -35.51 -5.16
CA LEU A 427 -10.31 -34.83 -6.42
C LEU A 427 -9.54 -35.45 -7.59
N GLN A 428 -8.26 -35.80 -7.39
CA GLN A 428 -7.49 -36.53 -8.40
C GLN A 428 -7.99 -37.96 -8.64
N GLU A 429 -8.42 -38.63 -7.60
CA GLU A 429 -9.03 -39.96 -7.73
C GLU A 429 -10.39 -39.87 -8.46
N GLU A 430 -11.19 -38.84 -8.18
CA GLU A 430 -12.49 -38.67 -8.83
C GLU A 430 -12.35 -38.20 -10.29
N VAL A 431 -11.39 -37.32 -10.59
CA VAL A 431 -11.02 -36.97 -11.97
C VAL A 431 -10.51 -38.18 -12.73
N GLN A 432 -9.64 -39.03 -12.13
CA GLN A 432 -9.18 -40.26 -12.75
C GLN A 432 -10.29 -41.29 -12.89
N ARG A 433 -11.27 -41.30 -12.00
CA ARG A 433 -12.45 -42.16 -12.09
C ARG A 433 -13.33 -41.72 -13.23
N LEU A 434 -13.63 -40.40 -13.34
CA LEU A 434 -14.37 -39.81 -14.46
C LEU A 434 -13.65 -39.98 -15.79
N GLU A 435 -12.34 -39.81 -15.84
CA GLU A 435 -11.56 -40.12 -17.05
C GLU A 435 -11.67 -41.59 -17.47
N ARG A 436 -11.68 -42.55 -16.53
CA ARG A 436 -11.87 -43.95 -16.82
C ARG A 436 -13.28 -44.27 -17.32
N GLU A 437 -14.29 -43.54 -16.82
CA GLU A 437 -15.68 -43.67 -17.27
C GLU A 437 -15.94 -43.02 -18.65
N ILE A 438 -15.29 -41.89 -18.93
CA ILE A 438 -15.42 -41.17 -20.20
C ILE A 438 -14.63 -41.80 -21.35
N ARG A 439 -13.45 -42.40 -21.05
CA ARG A 439 -12.64 -43.04 -22.08
C ARG A 439 -13.39 -44.11 -22.90
N PRO A 440 -14.16 -45.07 -22.34
CA PRO A 440 -14.89 -46.05 -23.12
C PRO A 440 -16.02 -45.41 -23.98
N VAL A 441 -16.67 -44.32 -23.52
CA VAL A 441 -17.73 -43.64 -24.23
C VAL A 441 -17.20 -42.88 -25.47
N SER A 442 -16.03 -42.24 -25.35
CA SER A 442 -15.34 -41.58 -26.48
C SER A 442 -14.93 -42.60 -27.58
N TYR A 443 -14.51 -43.80 -27.21
CA TYR A 443 -14.15 -44.85 -28.17
C TYR A 443 -15.35 -45.43 -28.90
N THR A 444 -16.53 -45.50 -28.27
CA THR A 444 -17.75 -46.00 -28.94
C THR A 444 -18.31 -45.00 -29.93
N HIS A 445 -18.25 -43.69 -29.65
CA HIS A 445 -18.71 -42.66 -30.57
C HIS A 445 -17.82 -42.48 -31.82
N LEU A 446 -16.50 -42.64 -31.67
CA LEU A 446 -15.57 -42.57 -32.82
C LEU A 446 -15.64 -43.79 -33.76
N ARG A 447 -16.15 -44.96 -33.25
CA ARG A 447 -16.39 -46.15 -34.09
C ARG A 447 -17.71 -46.09 -34.86
N ALA A 448 -18.70 -45.34 -34.41
CA ALA A 448 -20.02 -45.24 -35.07
C ALA A 448 -20.05 -44.21 -36.22
N THR A 449 -18.99 -43.43 -36.41
CA THR A 449 -18.92 -42.40 -37.48
C THR A 449 -17.92 -42.73 -38.63
N ARG A 450 -17.52 -44.00 -38.80
CA ARG A 450 -16.85 -44.46 -40.02
C ARG A 450 -17.82 -45.24 -40.87
N PRO A 451 -18.09 -44.81 -42.15
CA PRO A 451 -18.90 -45.56 -43.11
C PRO A 451 -18.23 -46.83 -43.56
#